data_07da44e59c85af2289584ee2fea71859
#
_entry.id   07da44e59c85af2289584ee2fea71859
#
_cell.length_a   1.000
_cell.length_b   1.000
_cell.length_c   1.000
_cell.angle_alpha   90.00
_cell.angle_beta   90.00
_cell.angle_gamma   90.00
#
_symmetry.space_group_name_H-M   'P 1'
#
loop_
_entity.id
_entity.type
_entity.pdbx_description
1 polymer ?
#
loop_
_entity_poly.entity_id
_entity_poly.type
_entity_poly.pdbx_seq_one_letter_code
_entity_poly.pdbx_strand_id
1 'polypeptide(L)'
;MKSLRRKVISILTGLMAFLMLTACSSGTAAVTWETSRTKKYYESCGVTSQNISLQAIVSASGQQGEYFFTRNEEFAYTEINIGNQSMIFLTDTEGNVYATQAGNDDWTKHMPGSFYGQLTNIIWAGYQFVIPTAEIVESVTSEKVSRNENEYTAETIRMSVNGTPATYTYYYGKNGLEFVESTEARFKITKLSGVSTTDYLKTPAKWHLGG
;
A
#
# COMPACT_ATOMS: atom_id res chain seq x y z
N MET A 1 61.68 8.35 10.73
CA MET A 1 60.43 7.65 11.06
C MET A 1 59.20 8.54 11.27
N LYS A 2 59.28 9.76 11.84
CA LYS A 2 58.13 10.66 12.06
C LYS A 2 57.53 11.22 10.75
N SER A 3 58.29 11.42 9.69
CA SER A 3 57.82 11.99 8.41
C SER A 3 56.98 10.99 7.59
N LEU A 4 57.28 9.70 7.68
CA LEU A 4 56.57 8.65 6.94
C LEU A 4 55.14 8.43 7.54
N ARG A 5 55.01 8.49 8.88
CA ARG A 5 53.71 8.36 9.53
C ARG A 5 52.72 9.50 9.18
N ARG A 6 53.24 10.74 9.03
CA ARG A 6 52.38 11.88 8.63
C ARG A 6 51.88 11.76 7.19
N LYS A 7 52.72 11.24 6.25
CA LYS A 7 52.28 11.03 4.85
C LYS A 7 51.26 9.90 4.71
N VAL A 8 51.37 8.82 5.50
CA VAL A 8 50.43 7.71 5.48
C VAL A 8 49.07 8.14 6.06
N ILE A 9 49.08 8.93 7.13
CA ILE A 9 47.81 9.45 7.73
C ILE A 9 47.12 10.40 6.77
N SER A 10 47.83 11.27 6.04
CA SER A 10 47.23 12.18 5.06
C SER A 10 46.66 11.44 3.83
N ILE A 11 47.27 10.32 3.42
CA ILE A 11 46.74 9.50 2.31
C ILE A 11 45.49 8.75 2.77
N LEU A 12 45.48 8.22 3.99
CA LEU A 12 44.30 7.53 4.54
C LEU A 12 43.10 8.47 4.74
N THR A 13 43.34 9.71 5.22
CA THR A 13 42.28 10.72 5.38
C THR A 13 41.76 11.20 4.04
N GLY A 14 42.62 11.34 3.03
CA GLY A 14 42.18 11.67 1.67
C GLY A 14 41.37 10.57 1.01
N LEU A 15 41.73 9.29 1.24
CA LEU A 15 41.01 8.13 0.71
C LEU A 15 39.65 7.93 1.36
N MET A 16 39.55 8.16 2.70
CA MET A 16 38.25 8.15 3.38
C MET A 16 37.35 9.32 2.97
N ALA A 17 37.89 10.49 2.73
CA ALA A 17 37.10 11.63 2.24
C ALA A 17 36.62 11.37 0.79
N PHE A 18 37.37 10.68 -0.04
CA PHE A 18 36.97 10.32 -1.39
C PHE A 18 35.94 9.19 -1.42
N LEU A 19 35.99 8.24 -0.47
CA LEU A 19 34.98 7.19 -0.32
C LEU A 19 33.66 7.73 0.22
N MET A 20 33.66 8.82 0.97
CA MET A 20 32.42 9.48 1.42
C MET A 20 31.77 10.36 0.33
N LEU A 21 32.52 10.77 -0.70
CA LEU A 21 31.98 11.55 -1.81
C LEU A 21 31.42 10.70 -2.95
N THR A 22 31.66 9.38 -2.95
CA THR A 22 31.07 8.42 -3.89
C THR A 22 29.86 7.66 -3.33
N ALA A 23 29.40 7.97 -2.11
CA ALA A 23 28.01 7.74 -1.77
C ALA A 23 27.20 8.67 -2.68
N CYS A 24 26.94 8.19 -3.91
CA CYS A 24 25.95 8.79 -4.79
C CYS A 24 24.69 8.95 -3.95
N SER A 25 24.41 10.15 -3.53
CA SER A 25 23.11 10.52 -3.05
C SER A 25 22.16 10.22 -4.21
N SER A 26 21.51 9.08 -4.19
CA SER A 26 20.22 8.93 -4.82
C SER A 26 19.37 9.98 -4.11
N GLY A 27 19.36 11.20 -4.67
CA GLY A 27 18.79 12.35 -4.01
C GLY A 27 17.31 12.13 -3.84
N THR A 28 16.89 11.86 -2.62
CA THR A 28 15.48 11.87 -2.25
C THR A 28 14.97 13.29 -2.48
N ALA A 29 14.11 13.49 -3.46
CA ALA A 29 13.51 14.77 -3.76
C ALA A 29 12.15 14.88 -3.07
N ALA A 30 11.90 15.97 -2.39
CA ALA A 30 10.57 16.31 -1.91
C ALA A 30 9.70 16.69 -3.11
N VAL A 31 8.51 16.10 -3.18
CA VAL A 31 7.53 16.29 -4.26
C VAL A 31 6.21 16.71 -3.61
N THR A 32 5.44 17.57 -4.26
CA THR A 32 4.08 17.87 -3.78
C THR A 32 3.12 16.75 -4.23
N TRP A 33 2.03 16.53 -3.49
CA TRP A 33 0.99 15.59 -3.93
C TRP A 33 0.53 15.89 -5.35
N GLU A 34 0.29 17.16 -5.66
CA GLU A 34 -0.21 17.60 -6.98
C GLU A 34 0.73 17.27 -8.15
N THR A 35 2.03 17.19 -7.89
CA THR A 35 3.05 16.89 -8.90
C THR A 35 3.53 15.44 -8.85
N SER A 36 3.07 14.66 -7.88
CA SER A 36 3.49 13.28 -7.66
C SER A 36 3.15 12.37 -8.85
N ARG A 37 3.96 11.35 -9.05
CA ARG A 37 3.73 10.32 -10.06
C ARG A 37 2.53 9.47 -9.68
N THR A 38 2.34 9.22 -8.39
CA THR A 38 1.21 8.44 -7.86
C THR A 38 -0.12 9.08 -8.21
N LYS A 39 -0.29 10.39 -7.96
CA LYS A 39 -1.50 11.12 -8.33
C LYS A 39 -1.77 11.03 -9.83
N LYS A 40 -0.76 11.36 -10.65
CA LYS A 40 -0.88 11.31 -12.12
C LYS A 40 -1.22 9.91 -12.65
N TYR A 41 -0.63 8.88 -12.05
CA TYR A 41 -0.90 7.50 -12.43
C TYR A 41 -2.34 7.11 -12.09
N TYR A 42 -2.82 7.45 -10.90
CA TYR A 42 -4.20 7.18 -10.48
C TYR A 42 -5.20 7.92 -11.38
N GLU A 43 -4.96 9.18 -11.66
CA GLU A 43 -5.78 9.97 -12.62
C GLU A 43 -5.80 9.32 -14.02
N SER A 44 -4.66 8.85 -14.51
CA SER A 44 -4.57 8.17 -15.82
C SER A 44 -5.33 6.86 -15.87
N CYS A 45 -5.50 6.18 -14.73
CA CYS A 45 -6.30 4.96 -14.56
C CYS A 45 -7.78 5.25 -14.23
N GLY A 46 -8.16 6.52 -14.07
CA GLY A 46 -9.48 6.94 -13.62
C GLY A 46 -9.78 6.63 -12.16
N VAL A 47 -8.74 6.32 -11.35
CA VAL A 47 -8.88 5.98 -9.94
C VAL A 47 -9.19 7.23 -9.12
N THR A 48 -10.21 7.15 -8.29
CA THR A 48 -10.58 8.17 -7.29
C THR A 48 -10.76 7.52 -5.92
N SER A 49 -10.95 8.31 -4.87
CA SER A 49 -11.29 7.80 -3.54
C SER A 49 -12.60 7.01 -3.50
N GLN A 50 -13.47 7.24 -4.48
CA GLN A 50 -14.81 6.63 -4.58
C GLN A 50 -14.92 5.54 -5.64
N ASN A 51 -13.97 5.48 -6.60
CA ASN A 51 -13.99 4.49 -7.66
C ASN A 51 -12.61 3.88 -7.88
N ILE A 52 -12.48 2.62 -7.51
CA ILE A 52 -11.27 1.83 -7.71
C ILE A 52 -11.59 0.35 -7.80
N SER A 53 -10.87 -0.35 -8.64
CA SER A 53 -10.75 -1.81 -8.64
C SER A 53 -9.27 -2.17 -8.71
N LEU A 54 -8.81 -2.96 -7.77
CA LEU A 54 -7.43 -3.39 -7.61
C LEU A 54 -7.35 -4.90 -7.51
N GLN A 55 -6.44 -5.49 -8.28
CA GLN A 55 -6.00 -6.87 -8.10
C GLN A 55 -4.51 -6.86 -7.84
N ALA A 56 -4.09 -7.62 -6.84
CA ALA A 56 -2.68 -7.70 -6.47
C ALA A 56 -2.35 -9.09 -5.90
N ILE A 57 -1.06 -9.42 -5.90
CA ILE A 57 -0.51 -10.47 -5.05
C ILE A 57 -0.03 -9.79 -3.77
N VAL A 58 -0.65 -10.11 -2.64
CA VAL A 58 -0.23 -9.61 -1.33
C VAL A 58 0.80 -10.54 -0.71
N SER A 59 1.82 -9.97 -0.10
CA SER A 59 2.81 -10.68 0.72
C SER A 59 2.84 -10.02 2.09
N ALA A 60 2.57 -10.79 3.14
CA ALA A 60 2.58 -10.34 4.53
C ALA A 60 3.03 -11.48 5.45
N SER A 61 3.88 -11.19 6.42
CA SER A 61 4.37 -12.18 7.42
C SER A 61 4.92 -13.48 6.81
N GLY A 62 5.58 -13.38 5.64
CA GLY A 62 6.16 -14.54 4.94
C GLY A 62 5.17 -15.40 4.14
N GLN A 63 3.91 -15.04 4.12
CA GLN A 63 2.86 -15.67 3.30
C GLN A 63 2.53 -14.84 2.08
N GLN A 64 2.07 -15.50 1.02
CA GLN A 64 1.59 -14.85 -0.19
C GLN A 64 0.16 -15.29 -0.49
N GLY A 65 -0.59 -14.37 -1.10
CA GLY A 65 -1.95 -14.63 -1.50
C GLY A 65 -2.46 -13.66 -2.55
N GLU A 66 -3.68 -13.92 -3.02
CA GLU A 66 -4.38 -13.00 -3.92
C GLU A 66 -5.13 -11.96 -3.10
N TYR A 67 -5.18 -10.75 -3.64
CA TYR A 67 -5.86 -9.62 -3.04
C TYR A 67 -6.73 -8.94 -4.09
N PHE A 68 -8.00 -8.78 -3.76
CA PHE A 68 -8.97 -8.04 -4.55
C PHE A 68 -9.56 -6.92 -3.69
N PHE A 69 -9.54 -5.72 -4.22
CA PHE A 69 -10.18 -4.58 -3.59
C PHE A 69 -10.98 -3.80 -4.61
N THR A 70 -12.22 -3.47 -4.27
CA THR A 70 -13.00 -2.54 -5.07
C THR A 70 -13.82 -1.64 -4.16
N ARG A 71 -14.00 -0.40 -4.59
CA ARG A 71 -14.82 0.60 -3.91
C ARG A 71 -15.60 1.38 -4.96
N ASN A 72 -16.84 1.67 -4.63
CA ASN A 72 -17.67 2.65 -5.30
C ASN A 72 -18.38 3.52 -4.24
N GLU A 73 -19.38 4.33 -4.66
CA GLU A 73 -20.15 5.20 -3.76
C GLU A 73 -21.02 4.41 -2.76
N GLU A 74 -21.34 3.15 -3.04
CA GLU A 74 -22.26 2.34 -2.26
C GLU A 74 -21.55 1.41 -1.26
N PHE A 75 -20.35 0.94 -1.59
CA PHE A 75 -19.63 -0.04 -0.76
C PHE A 75 -18.12 -0.03 -0.97
N ALA A 76 -17.41 -0.66 -0.03
CA ALA A 76 -16.03 -1.12 -0.21
C ALA A 76 -15.98 -2.63 0.01
N TYR A 77 -15.33 -3.36 -0.90
CA TYR A 77 -15.20 -4.82 -0.88
C TYR A 77 -13.72 -5.21 -0.89
N THR A 78 -13.36 -6.14 -0.04
CA THR A 78 -12.02 -6.72 0.01
C THR A 78 -12.12 -8.24 0.07
N GLU A 79 -11.39 -8.94 -0.78
CA GLU A 79 -11.20 -10.39 -0.71
C GLU A 79 -9.71 -10.68 -0.62
N ILE A 80 -9.32 -11.53 0.33
CA ILE A 80 -7.94 -11.92 0.60
C ILE A 80 -7.88 -13.43 0.63
N ASN A 81 -7.09 -14.02 -0.25
CA ASN A 81 -6.88 -15.46 -0.36
C ASN A 81 -5.41 -15.77 -0.04
N ILE A 82 -5.11 -16.24 1.17
CA ILE A 82 -3.74 -16.59 1.61
C ILE A 82 -3.71 -18.05 2.05
N GLY A 83 -2.95 -18.90 1.36
CA GLY A 83 -2.89 -20.33 1.61
C GLY A 83 -4.27 -20.97 1.45
N ASN A 84 -4.77 -21.62 2.51
CA ASN A 84 -6.10 -22.25 2.54
C ASN A 84 -7.17 -21.34 3.20
N GLN A 85 -6.82 -20.11 3.51
CA GLN A 85 -7.75 -19.16 4.13
C GLN A 85 -8.18 -18.13 3.10
N SER A 86 -9.47 -17.90 3.04
CA SER A 86 -10.05 -16.85 2.25
C SER A 86 -11.02 -16.06 3.10
N MET A 87 -10.83 -14.75 3.13
CA MET A 87 -11.66 -13.81 3.89
C MET A 87 -12.25 -12.78 2.94
N ILE A 88 -13.51 -12.48 3.15
CA ILE A 88 -14.23 -11.47 2.38
C ILE A 88 -14.83 -10.47 3.36
N PHE A 89 -14.64 -9.19 3.05
CA PHE A 89 -15.20 -8.07 3.78
C PHE A 89 -15.97 -7.17 2.83
N LEU A 90 -17.16 -6.79 3.24
CA LEU A 90 -17.98 -5.78 2.57
C LEU A 90 -18.35 -4.71 3.57
N THR A 91 -18.08 -3.44 3.27
CA THR A 91 -18.49 -2.30 4.09
C THR A 91 -19.49 -1.49 3.31
N ASP A 92 -20.67 -1.23 3.89
CA ASP A 92 -21.71 -0.38 3.28
C ASP A 92 -21.53 1.11 3.64
N THR A 93 -22.41 1.96 3.12
CA THR A 93 -22.38 3.41 3.37
C THR A 93 -22.72 3.79 4.82
N GLU A 94 -23.36 2.92 5.57
CA GLU A 94 -23.66 3.10 6.98
C GLU A 94 -22.49 2.72 7.89
N GLY A 95 -21.42 2.14 7.31
CA GLY A 95 -20.24 1.65 8.03
C GLY A 95 -20.44 0.27 8.67
N ASN A 96 -21.52 -0.46 8.32
CA ASN A 96 -21.63 -1.86 8.71
C ASN A 96 -20.60 -2.69 7.95
N VAL A 97 -19.96 -3.63 8.64
CA VAL A 97 -19.00 -4.56 8.05
C VAL A 97 -19.63 -5.94 8.01
N TYR A 98 -19.72 -6.49 6.81
CA TYR A 98 -20.13 -7.89 6.59
C TYR A 98 -18.88 -8.70 6.31
N ALA A 99 -18.69 -9.80 7.01
CA ALA A 99 -17.54 -10.67 6.87
C ALA A 99 -17.95 -12.12 6.66
N THR A 100 -17.24 -12.82 5.78
CA THR A 100 -17.39 -14.27 5.58
C THR A 100 -16.06 -14.88 5.14
N GLN A 101 -15.99 -16.22 5.17
CA GLN A 101 -14.93 -17.00 4.51
C GLN A 101 -15.39 -17.39 3.11
N ALA A 102 -14.46 -17.41 2.14
CA ALA A 102 -14.84 -17.81 0.78
C ALA A 102 -15.37 -19.25 0.74
N GLY A 103 -16.44 -19.43 -0.01
CA GLY A 103 -17.17 -20.69 -0.07
C GLY A 103 -18.22 -20.88 1.03
N ASN A 104 -18.36 -19.91 1.93
CA ASN A 104 -19.42 -19.89 2.92
C ASN A 104 -20.44 -18.81 2.57
N ASP A 105 -21.72 -19.15 2.49
CA ASP A 105 -22.81 -18.20 2.24
C ASP A 105 -23.34 -17.55 3.52
N ASP A 106 -22.76 -17.93 4.67
CA ASP A 106 -23.13 -17.39 5.98
C ASP A 106 -22.25 -16.17 6.30
N TRP A 107 -22.88 -15.00 6.33
CA TRP A 107 -22.23 -13.74 6.59
C TRP A 107 -22.51 -13.24 8.00
N THR A 108 -21.48 -12.72 8.64
CA THR A 108 -21.61 -12.04 9.93
C THR A 108 -21.65 -10.54 9.71
N LYS A 109 -22.73 -9.87 10.15
CA LYS A 109 -22.83 -8.40 10.15
C LYS A 109 -22.31 -7.86 11.46
N HIS A 110 -21.33 -6.97 11.41
CA HIS A 110 -20.82 -6.22 12.55
C HIS A 110 -21.27 -4.77 12.47
N MET A 111 -21.91 -4.30 13.51
CA MET A 111 -22.33 -2.90 13.60
C MET A 111 -21.14 -1.97 13.84
N PRO A 112 -21.17 -0.72 13.35
CA PRO A 112 -20.16 0.27 13.69
C PRO A 112 -20.05 0.41 15.22
N GLY A 113 -18.81 0.39 15.74
CA GLY A 113 -18.53 0.54 17.17
C GLY A 113 -18.73 -0.71 18.03
N SER A 114 -19.20 -1.84 17.49
CA SER A 114 -19.18 -3.12 18.22
C SER A 114 -17.74 -3.60 18.43
N PHE A 115 -17.50 -4.40 19.48
CA PHE A 115 -16.16 -4.96 19.75
C PHE A 115 -15.62 -5.76 18.56
N TYR A 116 -16.43 -6.62 17.96
CA TYR A 116 -16.05 -7.40 16.79
C TYR A 116 -15.91 -6.56 15.54
N GLY A 117 -16.72 -5.50 15.37
CA GLY A 117 -16.55 -4.52 14.31
C GLY A 117 -15.21 -3.78 14.42
N GLN A 118 -14.82 -3.40 15.62
CA GLN A 118 -13.50 -2.80 15.87
C GLN A 118 -12.37 -3.80 15.63
N LEU A 119 -12.48 -5.04 16.09
CA LEU A 119 -11.47 -6.08 15.87
C LEU A 119 -11.33 -6.41 14.38
N THR A 120 -12.45 -6.54 13.68
CA THR A 120 -12.46 -6.77 12.22
C THR A 120 -11.82 -5.58 11.49
N ASN A 121 -12.10 -4.36 11.92
CA ASN A 121 -11.45 -3.16 11.37
C ASN A 121 -9.95 -3.13 11.64
N ILE A 122 -9.48 -3.59 12.81
CA ILE A 122 -8.04 -3.68 13.12
C ILE A 122 -7.37 -4.74 12.23
N ILE A 123 -7.96 -5.92 12.11
CA ILE A 123 -7.44 -6.99 11.25
C ILE A 123 -7.46 -6.53 9.79
N TRP A 124 -8.54 -5.88 9.38
CA TRP A 124 -8.71 -5.39 8.02
C TRP A 124 -7.82 -4.19 7.72
N ALA A 125 -7.58 -3.29 8.69
CA ALA A 125 -6.70 -2.14 8.51
C ALA A 125 -5.27 -2.53 8.09
N GLY A 126 -4.76 -3.68 8.55
CA GLY A 126 -3.45 -4.22 8.15
C GLY A 126 -3.38 -4.62 6.67
N TYR A 127 -4.53 -4.95 6.07
CA TYR A 127 -4.66 -5.36 4.66
C TYR A 127 -5.40 -4.32 3.80
N GLN A 128 -5.82 -3.21 4.37
CA GLN A 128 -6.56 -2.20 3.66
C GLN A 128 -5.64 -1.45 2.69
N PHE A 129 -6.02 -1.43 1.42
CA PHE A 129 -5.36 -0.58 0.45
C PHE A 129 -5.87 0.86 0.60
N VAL A 130 -5.01 1.74 1.10
CA VAL A 130 -5.35 3.16 1.27
C VAL A 130 -5.06 3.91 -0.02
N ILE A 131 -6.07 4.61 -0.54
CA ILE A 131 -5.94 5.47 -1.70
C ILE A 131 -5.52 6.85 -1.19
N PRO A 132 -4.33 7.37 -1.56
CA PRO A 132 -3.92 8.71 -1.17
C PRO A 132 -4.84 9.77 -1.80
N THR A 133 -5.25 10.73 -0.99
CA THR A 133 -5.97 11.94 -1.44
C THR A 133 -5.30 13.19 -0.88
N ALA A 134 -5.62 14.35 -1.44
CA ALA A 134 -5.02 15.61 -0.99
C ALA A 134 -5.27 15.89 0.49
N GLU A 135 -6.41 15.44 1.02
CA GLU A 135 -6.85 15.68 2.40
C GLU A 135 -6.03 14.87 3.43
N ILE A 136 -5.56 13.68 3.03
CA ILE A 136 -4.84 12.78 3.96
C ILE A 136 -3.33 12.75 3.75
N VAL A 137 -2.83 13.20 2.59
CA VAL A 137 -1.39 13.20 2.29
C VAL A 137 -0.69 14.33 3.03
N GLU A 138 0.30 13.97 3.86
CA GLU A 138 1.13 14.91 4.60
C GLU A 138 2.42 15.26 3.85
N SER A 139 3.05 14.28 3.23
CA SER A 139 4.27 14.48 2.46
C SER A 139 4.48 13.39 1.41
N VAL A 140 5.19 13.75 0.35
CA VAL A 140 5.65 12.86 -0.71
C VAL A 140 7.14 13.06 -0.92
N THR A 141 7.88 11.96 -0.98
CA THR A 141 9.28 11.96 -1.39
C THR A 141 9.47 11.01 -2.56
N SER A 142 10.39 11.32 -3.46
CA SER A 142 10.67 10.50 -4.65
C SER A 142 12.16 10.23 -4.77
N GLU A 143 12.53 9.00 -5.09
CA GLU A 143 13.90 8.59 -5.31
C GLU A 143 13.98 7.50 -6.39
N LYS A 144 15.19 7.32 -6.95
CA LYS A 144 15.48 6.18 -7.81
C LYS A 144 16.08 5.07 -6.98
N VAL A 145 15.53 3.87 -7.11
CA VAL A 145 16.01 2.68 -6.40
C VAL A 145 16.21 1.52 -7.36
N SER A 146 17.18 0.68 -7.06
CA SER A 146 17.44 -0.55 -7.82
C SER A 146 17.08 -1.75 -6.94
N ARG A 147 16.24 -2.67 -7.45
CA ARG A 147 15.87 -3.92 -6.78
C ARG A 147 15.91 -5.08 -7.77
N ASN A 148 16.63 -6.13 -7.45
CA ASN A 148 16.74 -7.33 -8.28
C ASN A 148 17.04 -6.98 -9.75
N GLU A 149 18.06 -6.14 -9.98
CA GLU A 149 18.49 -5.68 -11.32
C GLU A 149 17.48 -4.80 -12.08
N ASN A 150 16.36 -4.46 -11.47
CA ASN A 150 15.37 -3.54 -12.02
C ASN A 150 15.47 -2.17 -11.37
N GLU A 151 15.34 -1.14 -12.18
CA GLU A 151 15.27 0.25 -11.71
C GLU A 151 13.83 0.70 -11.54
N TYR A 152 13.56 1.35 -10.41
CA TYR A 152 12.25 1.90 -10.07
C TYR A 152 12.39 3.37 -9.70
N THR A 153 11.33 4.13 -9.97
CA THR A 153 11.07 5.36 -9.24
C THR A 153 10.19 5.01 -8.04
N ALA A 154 10.69 5.20 -6.84
CA ALA A 154 9.95 4.96 -5.61
C ALA A 154 9.40 6.30 -5.09
N GLU A 155 8.09 6.38 -4.88
CA GLU A 155 7.45 7.50 -4.18
C GLU A 155 6.96 7.02 -2.81
N THR A 156 7.51 7.60 -1.75
CA THR A 156 7.06 7.34 -0.38
C THR A 156 6.11 8.45 0.04
N ILE A 157 4.89 8.04 0.38
CA ILE A 157 3.78 8.90 0.76
C ILE A 157 3.48 8.68 2.24
N ARG A 158 3.56 9.72 3.04
CA ARG A 158 3.07 9.75 4.42
C ARG A 158 1.68 10.33 4.43
N MET A 159 0.80 9.68 5.16
CA MET A 159 -0.61 10.02 5.24
C MET A 159 -1.11 9.97 6.68
N SER A 160 -2.16 10.73 6.97
CA SER A 160 -2.95 10.61 8.20
C SER A 160 -4.33 10.06 7.85
N VAL A 161 -4.59 8.83 8.24
CA VAL A 161 -5.88 8.14 7.99
C VAL A 161 -6.63 8.09 9.30
N ASN A 162 -7.71 8.86 9.41
CA ASN A 162 -8.48 9.00 10.66
C ASN A 162 -7.61 9.34 11.89
N GLY A 163 -6.60 10.21 11.70
CA GLY A 163 -5.66 10.59 12.74
C GLY A 163 -4.53 9.58 13.01
N THR A 164 -4.50 8.45 12.30
CA THR A 164 -3.44 7.44 12.41
C THR A 164 -2.42 7.62 11.29
N PRO A 165 -1.12 7.79 11.63
CA PRO A 165 -0.08 7.88 10.62
C PRO A 165 0.06 6.58 9.82
N ALA A 166 0.15 6.69 8.50
CA ALA A 166 0.43 5.58 7.58
C ALA A 166 1.50 6.00 6.58
N THR A 167 2.34 5.05 6.18
CA THR A 167 3.39 5.28 5.18
C THR A 167 3.35 4.17 4.15
N TYR A 168 3.27 4.58 2.89
CA TYR A 168 3.29 3.67 1.75
C TYR A 168 4.37 4.09 0.75
N THR A 169 5.05 3.10 0.17
CA THR A 169 6.01 3.33 -0.91
C THR A 169 5.50 2.69 -2.18
N TYR A 170 5.38 3.48 -3.23
CA TYR A 170 4.88 3.13 -4.56
C TYR A 170 6.06 2.99 -5.52
N TYR A 171 6.23 1.81 -6.12
CA TYR A 171 7.34 1.50 -7.01
C TYR A 171 6.89 1.47 -8.46
N TYR A 172 7.39 2.39 -9.24
CA TYR A 172 7.09 2.55 -10.66
C TYR A 172 8.25 2.01 -11.50
N GLY A 173 8.01 0.90 -12.17
CA GLY A 173 8.90 0.30 -13.15
C GLY A 173 8.60 0.78 -14.58
N LYS A 174 9.02 -0.02 -15.56
CA LYS A 174 8.82 0.29 -16.98
C LYS A 174 7.35 0.29 -17.40
N ASN A 175 6.53 -0.55 -16.77
CA ASN A 175 5.12 -0.76 -17.12
C ASN A 175 4.14 0.03 -16.22
N GLY A 176 4.61 0.97 -15.42
CA GLY A 176 3.81 1.75 -14.49
C GLY A 176 3.98 1.30 -13.04
N LEU A 177 2.91 1.36 -12.24
CA LEU A 177 2.93 0.94 -10.85
C LEU A 177 3.02 -0.58 -10.76
N GLU A 178 4.12 -1.09 -10.19
CA GLU A 178 4.34 -2.53 -10.04
C GLU A 178 4.14 -3.01 -8.61
N PHE A 179 4.53 -2.20 -7.63
CA PHE A 179 4.43 -2.58 -6.21
C PHE A 179 3.97 -1.40 -5.37
N VAL A 180 3.25 -1.73 -4.30
CA VAL A 180 2.98 -0.83 -3.17
C VAL A 180 3.40 -1.55 -1.90
N GLU A 181 4.17 -0.89 -1.05
CA GLU A 181 4.64 -1.45 0.22
C GLU A 181 4.18 -0.56 1.38
N SER A 182 3.69 -1.19 2.43
CA SER A 182 3.51 -0.62 3.77
C SER A 182 4.47 -1.30 4.75
N THR A 183 4.40 -0.96 6.03
CA THR A 183 5.10 -1.68 7.09
C THR A 183 4.64 -3.12 7.24
N GLU A 184 3.39 -3.41 6.92
CA GLU A 184 2.72 -4.69 7.19
C GLU A 184 2.65 -5.61 5.97
N ALA A 185 2.53 -5.02 4.77
CA ALA A 185 2.26 -5.78 3.56
C ALA A 185 2.93 -5.19 2.32
N ARG A 186 3.19 -6.05 1.35
CA ARG A 186 3.61 -5.70 0.01
C ARG A 186 2.57 -6.19 -0.99
N PHE A 187 2.13 -5.29 -1.86
CA PHE A 187 1.17 -5.56 -2.91
C PHE A 187 1.89 -5.51 -4.27
N LYS A 188 1.98 -6.63 -4.97
CA LYS A 188 2.38 -6.66 -6.38
C LYS A 188 1.14 -6.40 -7.21
N ILE A 189 1.06 -5.23 -7.83
CA ILE A 189 -0.12 -4.79 -8.57
C ILE A 189 -0.22 -5.57 -9.88
N THR A 190 -1.33 -6.25 -10.11
CA THR A 190 -1.61 -6.98 -11.35
C THR A 190 -2.64 -6.26 -12.21
N LYS A 191 -3.56 -5.53 -11.59
CA LYS A 191 -4.56 -4.69 -12.28
C LYS A 191 -4.96 -3.53 -11.39
N LEU A 192 -5.10 -2.36 -11.97
CA LEU A 192 -5.64 -1.16 -11.34
C LEU A 192 -6.53 -0.42 -12.33
N SER A 193 -7.73 -0.03 -11.91
CA SER A 193 -8.72 0.66 -12.74
C SER A 193 -9.62 1.52 -11.86
N GLY A 194 -10.03 2.67 -12.37
CA GLY A 194 -11.06 3.52 -11.77
C GLY A 194 -12.50 3.04 -12.02
N VAL A 195 -12.67 1.93 -12.74
CA VAL A 195 -13.99 1.32 -12.91
C VAL A 195 -14.13 0.22 -11.87
N SER A 196 -15.07 0.40 -10.94
CA SER A 196 -15.41 -0.67 -10.01
C SER A 196 -16.10 -1.80 -10.78
N THR A 197 -15.47 -2.97 -10.79
CA THR A 197 -16.07 -4.18 -11.35
C THR A 197 -16.89 -4.87 -10.25
N THR A 198 -18.17 -5.07 -10.50
CA THR A 198 -19.11 -5.71 -9.56
C THR A 198 -19.36 -7.18 -9.89
N ASP A 199 -18.90 -7.65 -11.04
CA ASP A 199 -19.25 -8.97 -11.59
C ASP A 199 -18.81 -10.16 -10.74
N TYR A 200 -17.87 -9.95 -9.82
CA TYR A 200 -17.37 -10.99 -8.91
C TYR A 200 -17.75 -10.76 -7.44
N LEU A 201 -18.52 -9.71 -7.15
CA LEU A 201 -18.88 -9.41 -5.77
C LEU A 201 -19.82 -10.47 -5.20
N LYS A 202 -19.40 -11.04 -4.10
CA LYS A 202 -20.26 -11.85 -3.26
C LYS A 202 -21.00 -10.93 -2.31
N THR A 203 -22.30 -10.85 -2.43
CA THR A 203 -23.15 -10.05 -1.53
C THR A 203 -23.79 -10.95 -0.48
N PRO A 204 -23.98 -10.45 0.75
CA PRO A 204 -24.63 -11.22 1.79
C PRO A 204 -26.13 -11.41 1.48
N ALA A 205 -26.49 -12.55 0.87
CA ALA A 205 -27.88 -12.95 0.69
C ALA A 205 -28.55 -13.30 2.03
N LYS A 206 -27.75 -13.79 2.98
CA LYS A 206 -28.14 -14.09 4.37
C LYS A 206 -27.03 -13.62 5.31
N TRP A 207 -27.41 -13.02 6.40
CA TRP A 207 -26.47 -12.58 7.43
C TRP A 207 -27.09 -12.70 8.83
N HIS A 208 -26.25 -12.87 9.84
CA HIS A 208 -26.61 -12.81 11.25
C HIS A 208 -25.78 -11.73 11.97
N LEU A 209 -26.29 -11.23 13.08
CA LEU A 209 -25.55 -10.25 13.89
C LEU A 209 -24.38 -10.94 14.59
N GLY A 210 -23.19 -10.39 14.42
CA GLY A 210 -22.03 -10.76 15.21
C GLY A 210 -22.15 -10.16 16.62
N GLY A 211 -21.90 -10.97 17.62
CA GLY A 211 -21.92 -10.59 19.02
C GLY A 211 -20.76 -9.69 19.43
#